data_c151aa634c8d92adb15ba1e3d5cca4d9
#
_entry.id   c151aa634c8d92adb15ba1e3d5cca4d9
#
_cell.length_a   1.000
_cell.length_b   1.000
_cell.length_c   1.000
_cell.angle_alpha   90.00
_cell.angle_beta   90.00
_cell.angle_gamma   90.00
#
_symmetry.space_group_name_H-M   'P 1'
#
loop_
_entity.id
_entity.type
_entity.pdbx_description
1 polymer ?
#
loop_
_entity_poly.entity_id
_entity_poly.type
_entity_poly.pdbx_seq_one_letter_code
_entity_poly.pdbx_strand_id
1 'polypeptide(L)'
;MEDRKKQPADVNAVVIVGEVSREATVTETGDGRVFTSFDVVCRLPDGRSVVPVTQEGENPLAAGTRVVVFGSVNKRFFAAGGGLAARTDVRAGRVAVVRRPGQVDRYLRGFADGLTER
;
A
#
# COMPACT_ATOMS: atom_id res chain seq x y z
N MET A 1 -12.53 -24.84 -23.50
CA MET A 1 -12.37 -24.23 -23.16
C MET A 1 -11.88 -23.37 -23.24
N GLU A 2 -11.95 -22.80 -23.23
CA GLU A 2 -11.70 -21.96 -23.52
C GLU A 2 -11.13 -21.16 -23.40
N ASP A 3 -11.10 -20.90 -23.35
CA ASP A 3 -10.73 -19.67 -23.47
C ASP A 3 -10.18 -18.91 -22.35
N ARG A 4 -9.69 -19.61 -21.27
CA ARG A 4 -8.99 -19.04 -20.18
C ARG A 4 -7.77 -18.28 -20.62
N LYS A 5 -7.11 -18.73 -21.65
CA LYS A 5 -5.92 -18.07 -22.19
C LYS A 5 -6.22 -16.71 -22.80
N LYS A 6 -7.49 -16.47 -23.17
CA LYS A 6 -7.89 -15.22 -23.79
C LYS A 6 -8.43 -14.21 -22.80
N GLN A 7 -8.65 -14.60 -21.56
CA GLN A 7 -9.12 -13.69 -20.54
C GLN A 7 -7.96 -12.89 -20.00
N PRO A 8 -8.16 -11.61 -19.71
CA PRO A 8 -7.11 -10.84 -19.06
C PRO A 8 -6.80 -11.43 -17.69
N ALA A 9 -5.57 -11.30 -17.27
CA ALA A 9 -5.18 -11.68 -15.92
C ALA A 9 -5.92 -10.81 -14.92
N ASP A 10 -6.19 -11.38 -13.75
CA ASP A 10 -6.76 -10.61 -12.67
C ASP A 10 -5.76 -9.54 -12.25
N VAL A 11 -6.27 -8.43 -11.76
CA VAL A 11 -5.45 -7.31 -11.32
C VAL A 11 -5.88 -6.90 -9.93
N ASN A 12 -4.91 -6.74 -9.04
CA ASN A 12 -5.12 -6.17 -7.72
C ASN A 12 -4.03 -5.13 -7.53
N ALA A 13 -4.34 -3.88 -7.84
CA ALA A 13 -3.35 -2.82 -7.85
C ALA A 13 -3.99 -1.56 -7.29
N VAL A 14 -3.26 -0.91 -6.39
CA VAL A 14 -3.70 0.35 -5.78
C VAL A 14 -2.56 1.35 -5.79
N VAL A 15 -2.92 2.61 -5.84
CA VAL A 15 -1.99 3.71 -5.60
C VAL A 15 -2.60 4.61 -4.54
N ILE A 16 -1.80 4.95 -3.53
CA ILE A 16 -2.22 5.82 -2.43
C ILE A 16 -1.26 7.00 -2.41
N VAL A 17 -1.80 8.20 -2.35
CA VAL A 17 -1.01 9.43 -2.20
C VAL A 17 -1.50 10.14 -0.96
N GLY A 18 -0.61 10.43 -0.04
CA GLY A 18 -0.98 11.11 1.19
C GLY A 18 0.20 11.28 2.13
N GLU A 19 -0.11 11.50 3.40
CA GLU A 19 0.91 11.75 4.42
C GLU A 19 0.90 10.64 5.45
N VAL A 20 2.10 10.23 5.87
CA VAL A 20 2.26 9.30 6.98
C VAL A 20 1.76 9.99 8.25
N SER A 21 0.80 9.37 8.96
CA SER A 21 0.15 10.03 10.10
C SER A 21 0.98 9.97 11.36
N ARG A 22 1.72 8.87 11.56
CA ARG A 22 2.61 8.68 12.70
C ARG A 22 3.87 8.02 12.20
N GLU A 23 4.94 8.12 12.99
CA GLU A 23 6.17 7.43 12.66
C GLU A 23 5.89 5.95 12.38
N ALA A 24 6.51 5.42 11.34
CA ALA A 24 6.32 4.02 10.95
C ALA A 24 6.89 3.09 12.02
N THR A 25 6.23 1.95 12.19
CA THR A 25 6.63 0.93 13.13
C THR A 25 7.32 -0.21 12.38
N VAL A 26 8.52 -0.55 12.81
CA VAL A 26 9.28 -1.67 12.24
C VAL A 26 9.16 -2.85 13.17
N THR A 27 8.77 -4.00 12.63
CA THR A 27 8.54 -5.21 13.42
C THR A 27 9.27 -6.38 12.79
N GLU A 28 9.92 -7.17 13.63
CA GLU A 28 10.55 -8.41 13.18
C GLU A 28 9.67 -9.58 13.62
N THR A 29 9.35 -10.48 12.70
CA THR A 29 8.56 -11.66 13.02
C THR A 29 9.46 -12.78 13.52
N GLY A 30 8.83 -13.84 14.07
CA GLY A 30 9.60 -14.94 14.67
C GLY A 30 10.47 -15.70 13.69
N ASP A 31 10.20 -15.60 12.39
CA ASP A 31 11.02 -16.25 11.37
C ASP A 31 12.11 -15.32 10.82
N GLY A 32 12.32 -14.17 11.46
CA GLY A 32 13.39 -13.24 11.08
C GLY A 32 13.03 -12.26 9.98
N ARG A 33 11.78 -12.26 9.52
CA ARG A 33 11.35 -11.30 8.50
C ARG A 33 11.05 -9.97 9.17
N VAL A 34 11.30 -8.89 8.42
CA VAL A 34 11.10 -7.53 8.91
C VAL A 34 10.01 -6.87 8.09
N PHE A 35 9.11 -6.17 8.77
CA PHE A 35 8.02 -5.44 8.15
C PHE A 35 7.94 -4.05 8.73
N THR A 36 7.54 -3.10 7.89
CA THR A 36 7.26 -1.73 8.32
C THR A 36 5.77 -1.49 8.13
N SER A 37 5.12 -0.93 9.14
CA SER A 37 3.69 -0.62 9.12
C SER A 37 3.49 0.86 9.37
N PHE A 38 2.61 1.48 8.61
CA PHE A 38 2.28 2.89 8.80
C PHE A 38 0.91 3.18 8.20
N ASP A 39 0.30 4.26 8.64
CA ASP A 39 -0.98 4.73 8.13
C ASP A 39 -0.75 5.94 7.26
N VAL A 40 -1.44 5.99 6.13
CA VAL A 40 -1.39 7.13 5.21
C VAL A 40 -2.73 7.84 5.26
N VAL A 41 -2.70 9.13 5.56
CA VAL A 41 -3.89 9.97 5.55
C VAL A 41 -4.04 10.59 4.18
N CYS A 42 -5.20 10.33 3.57
CA CYS A 42 -5.55 10.87 2.27
C CYS A 42 -6.67 11.88 2.46
N ARG A 43 -6.44 13.13 2.10
CA ARG A 43 -7.45 14.18 2.19
C ARG A 43 -8.09 14.34 0.82
N LEU A 44 -9.33 13.91 0.73
CA LEU A 44 -10.10 13.91 -0.50
C LEU A 44 -11.16 14.99 -0.44
N PRO A 45 -11.71 15.42 -1.59
CA PRO A 45 -12.73 16.49 -1.57
C PRO A 45 -13.92 16.20 -0.68
N ASP A 46 -14.31 14.91 -0.56
CA ASP A 46 -15.46 14.51 0.24
C ASP A 46 -15.09 14.03 1.64
N GLY A 47 -13.85 14.17 2.03
CA GLY A 47 -13.45 13.79 3.39
C GLY A 47 -12.06 13.21 3.45
N ARG A 48 -11.78 12.60 4.60
CA ARG A 48 -10.47 12.08 4.95
C ARG A 48 -10.53 10.58 5.08
N SER A 49 -9.56 9.90 4.49
CA SER A 49 -9.41 8.45 4.64
C SER A 49 -8.07 8.14 5.27
N VAL A 50 -8.04 7.09 6.09
CA VAL A 50 -6.80 6.59 6.67
C VAL A 50 -6.59 5.18 6.13
N VAL A 51 -5.45 4.96 5.49
CA VAL A 51 -5.16 3.69 4.82
C VAL A 51 -3.99 3.03 5.52
N PRO A 52 -4.20 1.83 6.11
CA PRO A 52 -3.09 1.10 6.71
C PRO A 52 -2.25 0.43 5.62
N VAL A 53 -0.94 0.56 5.76
CA VAL A 53 0.04 0.05 4.77
C VAL A 53 1.05 -0.81 5.50
N THR A 54 1.38 -1.94 4.89
CA THR A 54 2.45 -2.83 5.36
C THR A 54 3.43 -3.04 4.21
N GLN A 55 4.71 -2.91 4.52
CA GLN A 55 5.77 -3.11 3.54
C GLN A 55 6.78 -4.08 4.10
N GLU A 56 7.24 -5.02 3.30
CA GLU A 56 8.32 -5.90 3.72
C GLU A 56 9.63 -5.12 3.69
N GLY A 57 10.46 -5.33 4.71
CA GLY A 57 11.71 -4.61 4.88
C GLY A 57 11.55 -3.44 5.83
N GLU A 58 12.66 -2.79 6.11
CA GLU A 58 12.70 -1.64 7.00
C GLU A 58 12.63 -0.35 6.20
N ASN A 59 11.70 0.51 6.57
CA ASN A 59 11.53 1.81 5.91
C ASN A 59 11.08 2.82 6.96
N PRO A 60 12.00 3.46 7.67
CA PRO A 60 11.66 4.34 8.77
C PRO A 60 11.12 5.68 8.25
N LEU A 61 9.82 5.79 8.15
CA LEU A 61 9.15 6.99 7.68
C LEU A 61 8.68 7.81 8.87
N ALA A 62 8.99 9.09 8.85
CA ALA A 62 8.56 10.02 9.91
C ALA A 62 7.13 10.49 9.65
N ALA A 63 6.45 10.86 10.74
CA ALA A 63 5.13 11.48 10.63
C ALA A 63 5.21 12.73 9.76
N GLY A 64 4.19 12.93 8.93
CA GLY A 64 4.13 14.07 8.03
C GLY A 64 4.83 13.85 6.69
N THR A 65 5.53 12.74 6.52
CA THR A 65 6.18 12.45 5.24
C THR A 65 5.12 12.21 4.18
N ARG A 66 5.25 12.90 3.06
CA ARG A 66 4.33 12.72 1.94
C ARG A 66 4.85 11.60 1.06
N VAL A 67 3.98 10.65 0.74
CA VAL A 67 4.38 9.43 0.04
C VAL A 67 3.42 9.10 -1.09
N VAL A 68 3.93 8.35 -2.07
CA VAL A 68 3.13 7.62 -3.04
C VAL A 68 3.40 6.15 -2.80
N VAL A 69 2.34 5.39 -2.53
CA VAL A 69 2.43 3.96 -2.25
C VAL A 69 1.81 3.19 -3.40
N PHE A 70 2.56 2.23 -3.93
CA PHE A 70 2.08 1.33 -4.98
C PHE A 70 2.03 -0.07 -4.39
N GLY A 71 0.89 -0.74 -4.54
CA GLY A 71 0.76 -2.06 -3.97
C GLY A 71 -0.54 -2.74 -4.34
N SER A 72 -1.01 -3.58 -3.45
CA SER A 72 -2.23 -4.34 -3.62
C SER A 72 -3.03 -4.34 -2.34
N VAL A 73 -4.33 -4.55 -2.46
CA VAL A 73 -5.20 -4.70 -1.29
C VAL A 73 -5.04 -6.11 -0.76
N ASN A 74 -4.87 -6.22 0.54
CA ASN A 74 -4.71 -7.51 1.20
C ASN A 74 -5.67 -7.59 2.38
N LYS A 75 -6.42 -8.69 2.45
CA LYS A 75 -7.30 -8.95 3.57
C LYS A 75 -6.81 -10.18 4.31
N ARG A 76 -6.57 -10.02 5.59
CA ARG A 76 -6.05 -11.09 6.43
C ARG A 76 -7.10 -11.49 7.44
N PHE A 77 -7.14 -12.78 7.73
CA PHE A 77 -8.02 -13.34 8.75
C PHE A 77 -7.17 -13.86 9.90
N PHE A 78 -7.64 -13.63 11.11
CA PHE A 78 -6.90 -14.10 12.28
C PHE A 78 -7.90 -14.41 13.40
N ALA A 79 -7.49 -15.28 14.31
CA ALA A 79 -8.30 -15.63 15.47
C ALA A 79 -8.26 -14.51 16.49
N ALA A 80 -9.41 -14.11 17.01
CA ALA A 80 -9.49 -13.05 18.01
C ALA A 80 -10.71 -13.28 18.87
N GLY A 81 -10.50 -13.35 20.19
CA GLY A 81 -11.59 -13.40 21.14
C GLY A 81 -12.57 -14.55 20.93
N GLY A 82 -12.10 -15.72 20.53
CA GLY A 82 -12.94 -16.88 20.32
C GLY A 82 -13.64 -16.91 18.97
N GLY A 83 -13.34 -15.98 18.08
CA GLY A 83 -13.91 -15.93 16.76
C GLY A 83 -12.85 -15.60 15.71
N LEU A 84 -13.32 -15.29 14.52
CA LEU A 84 -12.47 -14.93 13.40
C LEU A 84 -12.65 -13.44 13.12
N ALA A 85 -11.54 -12.73 13.02
CA ALA A 85 -11.54 -11.31 12.66
C ALA A 85 -10.82 -11.13 11.34
N ALA A 86 -11.10 -10.02 10.67
CA ALA A 86 -10.47 -9.69 9.39
C ALA A 86 -9.88 -8.30 9.44
N ARG A 87 -8.77 -8.11 8.76
CA ARG A 87 -8.12 -6.81 8.64
C ARG A 87 -7.70 -6.60 7.20
N THR A 88 -8.01 -5.43 6.67
CA THR A 88 -7.64 -5.05 5.32
C THR A 88 -6.55 -4.01 5.38
N ASP A 89 -5.49 -4.22 4.63
CA ASP A 89 -4.42 -3.23 4.49
C ASP A 89 -3.92 -3.22 3.05
N VAL A 90 -3.02 -2.28 2.75
CA VAL A 90 -2.34 -2.24 1.47
C VAL A 90 -0.96 -2.85 1.67
N ARG A 91 -0.65 -3.86 0.87
CA ARG A 91 0.68 -4.44 0.82
C ARG A 91 1.47 -3.64 -0.20
N ALA A 92 2.44 -2.88 0.29
CA ALA A 92 3.22 -1.99 -0.56
C ALA A 92 4.33 -2.76 -1.24
N GLY A 93 4.41 -2.63 -2.55
CA GLY A 93 5.56 -3.09 -3.31
C GLY A 93 6.59 -1.99 -3.49
N ARG A 94 6.13 -0.74 -3.43
CA ARG A 94 7.01 0.41 -3.53
C ARG A 94 6.41 1.58 -2.78
N VAL A 95 7.27 2.28 -2.04
CA VAL A 95 6.90 3.53 -1.36
C VAL A 95 7.89 4.59 -1.81
N ALA A 96 7.39 5.68 -2.38
CA ALA A 96 8.21 6.78 -2.85
C ALA A 96 7.92 8.02 -2.02
N VAL A 97 8.97 8.66 -1.51
CA VAL A 97 8.84 9.90 -0.77
C VAL A 97 8.74 11.06 -1.76
N VAL A 98 7.73 11.91 -1.56
CA VAL A 98 7.50 13.06 -2.43
C VAL A 98 8.16 14.27 -1.79
N ARG A 99 9.10 14.87 -2.52
CA ARG A 99 9.84 16.04 -2.04
C ARG A 99 9.56 17.29 -2.83
N ARG A 100 8.96 17.15 -4.02
CA ARG A 100 8.71 18.30 -4.90
C ARG A 100 7.37 18.13 -5.61
N PRO A 101 6.67 19.24 -5.89
CA PRO A 101 5.48 19.18 -6.74
C PRO A 101 5.84 18.57 -8.09
N GLY A 102 4.95 17.86 -8.69
CA GLY A 102 5.18 17.22 -9.98
C GLY A 102 5.71 15.81 -9.88
N GLN A 103 6.34 15.42 -8.77
CA GLN A 103 6.78 14.03 -8.62
C GLN A 103 5.59 13.08 -8.58
N VAL A 104 4.48 13.50 -7.99
CA VAL A 104 3.27 12.66 -7.91
C VAL A 104 2.80 12.30 -9.32
N ASP A 105 2.67 13.28 -10.19
CA ASP A 105 2.22 13.02 -11.55
C ASP A 105 3.14 12.05 -12.27
N ARG A 106 4.43 12.21 -12.10
CA ARG A 106 5.40 11.33 -12.73
C ARG A 106 5.25 9.88 -12.23
N TYR A 107 5.09 9.71 -10.92
CA TYR A 107 4.89 8.37 -10.35
C TYR A 107 3.58 7.77 -10.84
N LEU A 108 2.51 8.56 -10.89
CA LEU A 108 1.21 8.05 -11.33
C LEU A 108 1.25 7.62 -12.79
N ARG A 109 1.93 8.36 -13.65
CA ARG A 109 2.07 7.97 -15.04
C ARG A 109 2.83 6.68 -15.19
N GLY A 110 3.93 6.53 -14.45
CA GLY A 110 4.69 5.29 -14.48
C GLY A 110 3.88 4.10 -14.05
N PHE A 111 3.06 4.28 -13.02
CA PHE A 111 2.19 3.21 -12.53
C PHE A 111 1.14 2.83 -13.58
N ALA A 112 0.49 3.81 -14.18
CA ALA A 112 -0.51 3.57 -15.21
C ALA A 112 0.09 2.86 -16.42
N ASP A 113 1.28 3.30 -16.86
CA ASP A 113 1.96 2.67 -17.98
C ASP A 113 2.29 1.21 -17.66
N GLY A 114 2.75 0.94 -16.45
CA GLY A 114 3.03 -0.43 -16.05
C GLY A 114 1.82 -1.32 -16.06
N LEU A 115 0.64 -0.78 -15.72
CA LEU A 115 -0.59 -1.55 -15.78
C LEU A 115 -1.01 -1.89 -17.20
N THR A 116 -0.82 -0.96 -18.12
CA THR A 116 -1.26 -1.17 -19.50
C THR A 116 -0.31 -2.07 -20.28
N GLU A 117 0.89 -2.25 -19.79
CA GLU A 117 1.87 -3.13 -20.43
C GLU A 117 1.77 -4.59 -20.02
N ARG A 118 0.86 -4.93 -19.12
CA ARG A 118 0.72 -6.30 -18.63
C ARG A 118 0.07 -7.24 -19.63
#